data_4406de2fc18d6414265364644f118f6c
#
_entry.id   4406de2fc18d6414265364644f118f6c
#
_cell.length_a   1.000
_cell.length_b   1.000
_cell.length_c   1.000
_cell.angle_alpha   90.00
_cell.angle_beta   90.00
_cell.angle_gamma   90.00
#
_symmetry.space_group_name_H-M   'P 1'
#
loop_
_entity.id
_entity.type
_entity.pdbx_description
1 polymer ?
#
loop_
_entity_poly.entity_id
_entity_poly.type
_entity_poly.pdbx_seq_one_letter_code
_entity_poly.pdbx_strand_id
1 'polypeptide(L)'
;MRSALLIVPLLLVACGNEEEIKKKVAAVQQQAEDQASKTKAAAQQKLDDLQKQFDQLKTDAAEAKTKLDECTSKAAASADEQGKTAEAALAAARQAFKAAAKLELADANKALNELGPKSLKASAKAKAAFQKALQPVAAQQKAINADLAAFDTATLDTFKAVKTKFEHDLALLKNTTHAAKSKLPP
;
A
#
# COMPACT_ATOMS: atom_id res chain seq x y z
N MET A 1 -9.21 11.55 10.17
CA MET A 1 -10.66 11.85 10.25
C MET A 1 -11.19 11.21 11.52
N ARG A 2 -11.67 12.04 12.44
CA ARG A 2 -12.10 11.61 13.77
C ARG A 2 -13.49 10.98 13.65
N SER A 3 -13.60 9.69 13.97
CA SER A 3 -14.88 9.00 14.12
C SER A 3 -15.54 9.50 15.41
N ALA A 4 -16.51 10.39 15.26
CA ALA A 4 -17.38 10.77 16.34
C ALA A 4 -18.30 9.59 16.65
N LEU A 5 -18.01 8.88 17.73
CA LEU A 5 -18.93 7.95 18.39
C LEU A 5 -20.06 8.80 18.98
N LEU A 6 -21.18 8.89 18.30
CA LEU A 6 -22.40 9.42 18.85
C LEU A 6 -22.95 8.43 19.88
N ILE A 7 -22.56 8.63 21.13
CA ILE A 7 -23.23 8.02 22.28
C ILE A 7 -24.55 8.78 22.43
N VAL A 8 -25.63 8.19 21.98
CA VAL A 8 -26.99 8.67 22.24
C VAL A 8 -27.30 8.34 23.68
N PRO A 9 -27.51 9.33 24.57
CA PRO A 9 -27.98 9.04 25.91
C PRO A 9 -29.42 8.55 25.84
N LEU A 10 -29.62 7.29 26.22
CA LEU A 10 -30.94 6.69 26.40
C LEU A 10 -31.57 7.29 27.66
N LEU A 11 -32.22 8.46 27.50
CA LEU A 11 -33.11 8.99 28.53
C LEU A 11 -34.39 8.15 28.53
N LEU A 12 -34.48 7.26 29.51
CA LEU A 12 -35.70 6.56 29.91
C LEU A 12 -36.72 7.60 30.41
N VAL A 13 -37.62 7.99 29.55
CA VAL A 13 -38.89 8.57 29.96
C VAL A 13 -39.89 7.43 30.13
N ALA A 14 -40.07 7.02 31.37
CA ALA A 14 -41.16 6.16 31.79
C ALA A 14 -42.50 6.91 31.57
N CYS A 15 -43.46 6.26 30.97
CA CYS A 15 -44.85 6.60 30.67
C CYS A 15 -45.11 7.08 29.23
N GLY A 16 -45.12 6.13 28.32
CA GLY A 16 -45.60 6.27 26.95
C GLY A 16 -45.62 4.93 26.24
N ASN A 17 -46.76 4.62 25.68
CA ASN A 17 -47.15 3.44 24.92
C ASN A 17 -45.97 2.60 24.39
N GLU A 18 -45.78 1.43 24.95
CA GLU A 18 -44.68 0.48 24.64
C GLU A 18 -44.58 0.17 23.14
N GLU A 19 -45.71 0.22 22.42
CA GLU A 19 -45.76 0.06 20.98
C GLU A 19 -45.16 1.24 20.19
N GLU A 20 -45.28 2.46 20.70
CA GLU A 20 -44.75 3.65 20.02
C GLU A 20 -43.22 3.71 20.14
N ILE A 21 -42.71 3.29 21.29
CA ILE A 21 -41.25 3.15 21.51
C ILE A 21 -40.67 2.05 20.61
N LYS A 22 -41.35 0.89 20.53
CA LYS A 22 -40.93 -0.18 19.62
C LYS A 22 -40.91 0.24 18.14
N LYS A 23 -41.93 1.01 17.69
CA LYS A 23 -41.94 1.56 16.33
C LYS A 23 -40.83 2.58 16.07
N LYS A 24 -40.54 3.45 17.01
CA LYS A 24 -39.44 4.42 16.89
C LYS A 24 -38.07 3.74 16.88
N VAL A 25 -37.85 2.74 17.73
CA VAL A 25 -36.62 1.96 17.76
C VAL A 25 -36.42 1.19 16.45
N ALA A 26 -37.46 0.55 15.92
CA ALA A 26 -37.40 -0.16 14.65
C ALA A 26 -37.10 0.81 13.47
N ALA A 27 -37.69 1.99 13.46
CA ALA A 27 -37.43 3.02 12.43
C ALA A 27 -35.97 3.53 12.48
N VAL A 28 -35.42 3.77 13.68
CA VAL A 28 -34.03 4.17 13.85
C VAL A 28 -33.06 3.05 13.46
N GLN A 29 -33.39 1.81 13.79
CA GLN A 29 -32.61 0.66 13.39
C GLN A 29 -32.56 0.48 11.88
N GLN A 30 -33.71 0.58 11.21
CA GLN A 30 -33.80 0.51 9.75
C GLN A 30 -33.05 1.65 9.06
N GLN A 31 -33.12 2.86 9.61
CA GLN A 31 -32.39 4.01 9.08
C GLN A 31 -30.85 3.87 9.27
N ALA A 32 -30.42 3.27 10.37
CA ALA A 32 -29.01 2.99 10.62
C ALA A 32 -28.48 1.90 9.67
N GLU A 33 -29.27 0.85 9.40
CA GLU A 33 -28.93 -0.21 8.45
C GLU A 33 -28.86 0.30 7.02
N ASP A 34 -29.78 1.17 6.60
CA ASP A 34 -29.78 1.81 5.28
C ASP A 34 -28.57 2.75 5.10
N GLN A 35 -28.21 3.51 6.13
CA GLN A 35 -27.01 4.34 6.09
C GLN A 35 -25.73 3.49 6.07
N ALA A 36 -25.67 2.43 6.84
CA ALA A 36 -24.54 1.50 6.85
C ALA A 36 -24.36 0.83 5.48
N SER A 37 -25.47 0.40 4.84
CA SER A 37 -25.44 -0.23 3.52
C SER A 37 -25.00 0.76 2.43
N LYS A 38 -25.49 2.00 2.44
CA LYS A 38 -25.06 3.07 1.51
C LYS A 38 -23.58 3.42 1.69
N THR A 39 -23.12 3.53 2.93
CA THR A 39 -21.71 3.80 3.22
C THR A 39 -20.81 2.65 2.76
N LYS A 40 -21.26 1.40 2.96
CA LYS A 40 -20.54 0.21 2.51
C LYS A 40 -20.47 0.15 0.98
N ALA A 41 -21.56 0.43 0.28
CA ALA A 41 -21.60 0.46 -1.18
C ALA A 41 -20.69 1.56 -1.76
N ALA A 42 -20.72 2.76 -1.18
CA ALA A 42 -19.84 3.86 -1.60
C ALA A 42 -18.36 3.57 -1.31
N ALA A 43 -18.06 2.91 -0.21
CA ALA A 43 -16.70 2.48 0.10
C ALA A 43 -16.20 1.40 -0.87
N GLN A 44 -17.07 0.44 -1.22
CA GLN A 44 -16.74 -0.61 -2.18
C GLN A 44 -16.49 -0.01 -3.57
N GLN A 45 -17.33 0.92 -4.03
CA GLN A 45 -17.15 1.58 -5.32
C GLN A 45 -15.82 2.35 -5.40
N LYS A 46 -15.43 3.03 -4.32
CA LYS A 46 -14.11 3.68 -4.23
C LYS A 46 -12.94 2.68 -4.25
N LEU A 47 -13.12 1.52 -3.63
CA LEU A 47 -12.11 0.46 -3.68
C LEU A 47 -11.95 -0.09 -5.10
N ASP A 48 -13.05 -0.32 -5.80
CA ASP A 48 -13.05 -0.81 -7.17
C ASP A 48 -12.42 0.20 -8.14
N ASP A 49 -12.70 1.50 -7.96
CA ASP A 49 -12.08 2.57 -8.75
C ASP A 49 -10.58 2.71 -8.48
N LEU A 50 -10.17 2.62 -7.21
CA LEU A 50 -8.76 2.60 -6.83
C LEU A 50 -8.04 1.36 -7.38
N GLN A 51 -8.70 0.21 -7.38
CA GLN A 51 -8.13 -1.01 -7.95
C GLN A 51 -7.91 -0.87 -9.46
N LYS A 52 -8.88 -0.31 -10.20
CA LYS A 52 -8.72 -0.03 -11.63
C LYS A 52 -7.57 0.92 -11.94
N GLN A 53 -7.46 2.01 -11.17
CA GLN A 53 -6.34 2.96 -11.31
C GLN A 53 -5.00 2.29 -11.01
N PHE A 54 -4.97 1.42 -10.03
CA PHE A 54 -3.78 0.65 -9.67
C PHE A 54 -3.37 -0.31 -10.79
N ASP A 55 -4.32 -1.05 -11.36
CA ASP A 55 -4.04 -2.00 -12.44
C ASP A 55 -3.56 -1.27 -13.71
N GLN A 56 -4.12 -0.07 -14.00
CA GLN A 56 -3.64 0.77 -15.10
C GLN A 56 -2.21 1.24 -14.87
N LEU A 57 -1.91 1.78 -13.69
CA LEU A 57 -0.56 2.22 -13.33
C LEU A 57 0.46 1.07 -13.38
N LYS A 58 0.04 -0.13 -13.00
CA LYS A 58 0.89 -1.33 -13.08
C LYS A 58 1.21 -1.70 -14.53
N THR A 59 0.24 -1.58 -15.43
CA THR A 59 0.42 -1.81 -16.86
C THR A 59 1.37 -0.77 -17.47
N ASP A 60 1.14 0.51 -17.17
CA ASP A 60 1.98 1.61 -17.64
C ASP A 60 3.43 1.48 -17.14
N ALA A 61 3.61 1.04 -15.91
CA ALA A 61 4.92 0.78 -15.32
C ALA A 61 5.64 -0.43 -15.99
N ALA A 62 4.88 -1.48 -16.36
CA ALA A 62 5.43 -2.62 -17.08
C ALA A 62 5.86 -2.26 -18.50
N GLU A 63 5.07 -1.45 -19.20
CA GLU A 63 5.43 -0.94 -20.54
C GLU A 63 6.67 -0.02 -20.48
N ALA A 64 6.74 0.87 -19.48
CA ALA A 64 7.89 1.73 -19.26
C ALA A 64 9.16 0.91 -18.98
N LYS A 65 9.04 -0.18 -18.21
CA LYS A 65 10.13 -1.12 -17.95
C LYS A 65 10.62 -1.81 -19.23
N THR A 66 9.70 -2.27 -20.08
CA THR A 66 10.04 -2.92 -21.35
C THR A 66 10.77 -1.96 -22.31
N LYS A 67 10.25 -0.73 -22.44
CA LYS A 67 10.90 0.34 -23.25
C LYS A 67 12.29 0.68 -22.73
N LEU A 68 12.48 0.60 -21.42
CA LEU A 68 13.77 0.81 -20.78
C LEU A 68 14.76 -0.31 -21.10
N ASP A 69 14.33 -1.56 -21.00
CA ASP A 69 15.17 -2.72 -21.31
C ASP A 69 15.58 -2.74 -22.80
N GLU A 70 14.68 -2.32 -23.68
CA GLU A 70 14.98 -2.11 -25.11
C GLU A 70 15.96 -0.96 -25.34
N CYS A 71 15.80 0.18 -24.63
CA CYS A 71 16.68 1.34 -24.76
C CYS A 71 18.09 1.06 -24.25
N THR A 72 18.20 0.34 -23.12
CA THR A 72 19.51 -0.09 -22.58
C THR A 72 20.21 -1.10 -23.47
N SER A 73 19.45 -1.99 -24.14
CA SER A 73 20.02 -2.95 -25.08
C SER A 73 20.55 -2.28 -26.36
N LYS A 74 19.85 -1.26 -26.87
CA LYS A 74 20.26 -0.48 -28.04
C LYS A 74 21.42 0.49 -27.74
N ALA A 75 21.47 1.06 -26.52
CA ALA A 75 22.56 1.93 -26.08
C ALA A 75 23.90 1.19 -25.95
N ALA A 76 23.87 -0.10 -25.70
CA ALA A 76 25.08 -0.94 -25.65
C ALA A 76 25.73 -1.18 -27.04
N ALA A 77 25.00 -0.91 -28.10
CA ALA A 77 25.43 -1.27 -29.47
C ALA A 77 26.08 -0.15 -30.31
N SER A 78 26.09 1.11 -29.81
CA SER A 78 26.62 2.25 -30.61
C SER A 78 27.29 3.33 -29.75
N ALA A 79 28.60 3.22 -29.55
CA ALA A 79 29.33 3.98 -28.51
C ALA A 79 29.73 5.44 -28.83
N ASP A 80 29.72 5.91 -30.06
CA ASP A 80 30.40 7.17 -30.42
C ASP A 80 29.51 8.42 -30.73
N GLU A 81 28.21 8.27 -30.95
CA GLU A 81 27.29 9.42 -31.11
C GLU A 81 26.42 9.69 -29.88
N GLN A 82 26.68 9.03 -28.79
CA GLN A 82 25.67 8.68 -27.78
C GLN A 82 25.77 9.38 -26.41
N GLY A 83 26.70 10.23 -26.15
CA GLY A 83 26.85 10.87 -24.82
C GLY A 83 25.56 11.59 -24.35
N LYS A 84 24.95 12.38 -25.23
CA LYS A 84 23.71 13.12 -24.91
C LYS A 84 22.46 12.23 -24.91
N THR A 85 22.42 11.25 -25.82
CA THR A 85 21.30 10.28 -25.91
C THR A 85 21.35 9.25 -24.77
N ALA A 86 22.53 8.81 -24.35
CA ALA A 86 22.71 7.89 -23.24
C ALA A 86 22.29 8.54 -21.90
N GLU A 87 22.60 9.82 -21.72
CA GLU A 87 22.23 10.55 -20.50
C GLU A 87 20.72 10.78 -20.41
N ALA A 88 20.07 11.11 -21.53
CA ALA A 88 18.63 11.24 -21.61
C ALA A 88 17.93 9.87 -21.39
N ALA A 89 18.46 8.80 -21.96
CA ALA A 89 17.98 7.43 -21.76
C ALA A 89 18.13 7.00 -20.31
N LEU A 90 19.28 7.30 -19.68
CA LEU A 90 19.50 7.01 -18.26
C LEU A 90 18.54 7.82 -17.36
N ALA A 91 18.28 9.08 -17.66
CA ALA A 91 17.32 9.89 -16.91
C ALA A 91 15.90 9.30 -17.01
N ALA A 92 15.46 8.91 -18.20
CA ALA A 92 14.20 8.23 -18.41
C ALA A 92 14.15 6.89 -17.65
N ALA A 93 15.24 6.12 -17.68
CA ALA A 93 15.41 4.88 -16.97
C ALA A 93 15.24 5.04 -15.46
N ARG A 94 15.91 6.04 -14.89
CA ARG A 94 15.80 6.36 -13.46
C ARG A 94 14.35 6.68 -13.08
N GLN A 95 13.66 7.52 -13.87
CA GLN A 95 12.28 7.90 -13.58
C GLN A 95 11.31 6.73 -13.69
N ALA A 96 11.41 5.93 -14.74
CA ALA A 96 10.56 4.76 -14.93
C ALA A 96 10.76 3.73 -13.81
N PHE A 97 12.00 3.46 -13.44
CA PHE A 97 12.29 2.54 -12.34
C PHE A 97 11.79 3.09 -11.00
N LYS A 98 12.01 4.37 -10.70
CA LYS A 98 11.49 4.98 -9.47
C LYS A 98 9.97 4.94 -9.38
N ALA A 99 9.26 5.13 -10.48
CA ALA A 99 7.81 5.02 -10.52
C ALA A 99 7.36 3.59 -10.18
N ALA A 100 7.93 2.59 -10.85
CA ALA A 100 7.65 1.18 -10.58
C ALA A 100 8.01 0.79 -9.13
N ALA A 101 9.18 1.19 -8.66
CA ALA A 101 9.66 0.94 -7.31
C ALA A 101 8.76 1.53 -6.21
N LYS A 102 8.24 2.75 -6.42
CA LYS A 102 7.28 3.37 -5.50
C LYS A 102 5.96 2.60 -5.43
N LEU A 103 5.48 2.06 -6.55
CA LEU A 103 4.28 1.24 -6.57
C LEU A 103 4.48 -0.06 -5.79
N GLU A 104 5.61 -0.74 -6.03
CA GLU A 104 5.92 -1.97 -5.28
C GLU A 104 6.09 -1.73 -3.78
N LEU A 105 6.69 -0.60 -3.39
CA LEU A 105 6.80 -0.21 -1.99
C LEU A 105 5.42 0.12 -1.39
N ALA A 106 4.56 0.80 -2.15
CA ALA A 106 3.20 1.09 -1.72
C ALA A 106 2.38 -0.19 -1.48
N ASP A 107 2.53 -1.20 -2.35
CA ASP A 107 1.91 -2.51 -2.17
C ASP A 107 2.42 -3.22 -0.92
N ALA A 108 3.72 -3.22 -0.71
CA ALA A 108 4.32 -3.83 0.48
C ALA A 108 3.82 -3.14 1.76
N ASN A 109 3.71 -1.80 1.75
CA ASN A 109 3.18 -1.02 2.86
C ASN A 109 1.68 -1.26 3.06
N LYS A 110 0.90 -1.39 1.99
CA LYS A 110 -0.52 -1.75 2.07
C LYS A 110 -0.69 -3.11 2.73
N ALA A 111 0.04 -4.13 2.26
CA ALA A 111 0.02 -5.46 2.85
C ALA A 111 0.39 -5.45 4.34
N LEU A 112 1.35 -4.61 4.73
CA LEU A 112 1.75 -4.43 6.13
C LEU A 112 0.64 -3.77 6.96
N ASN A 113 0.00 -2.72 6.44
CA ASN A 113 -1.07 -1.99 7.11
C ASN A 113 -2.33 -2.84 7.33
N GLU A 114 -2.62 -3.78 6.41
CA GLU A 114 -3.74 -4.73 6.54
C GLU A 114 -3.57 -5.71 7.71
N LEU A 115 -2.34 -5.87 8.22
CA LEU A 115 -2.07 -6.73 9.37
C LEU A 115 -2.46 -6.07 10.71
N GLY A 116 -2.49 -4.74 10.77
CA GLY A 116 -2.84 -3.99 11.98
C GLY A 116 -4.20 -4.39 12.56
N PRO A 117 -5.31 -4.28 11.80
CA PRO A 117 -6.64 -4.69 12.26
C PRO A 117 -6.72 -6.18 12.66
N LYS A 118 -6.01 -7.05 11.94
CA LYS A 118 -5.96 -8.49 12.26
C LYS A 118 -5.26 -8.75 13.59
N SER A 119 -4.21 -7.99 13.89
CA SER A 119 -3.49 -8.12 15.14
C SER A 119 -4.34 -7.78 16.37
N LEU A 120 -5.35 -6.91 16.23
CA LEU A 120 -6.24 -6.54 17.34
C LEU A 120 -7.05 -7.73 17.86
N LYS A 121 -7.41 -8.66 16.97
CA LYS A 121 -8.19 -9.87 17.30
C LYS A 121 -7.32 -11.05 17.77
N ALA A 122 -6.00 -10.92 17.71
CA ALA A 122 -5.09 -11.99 18.06
C ALA A 122 -4.91 -12.13 19.58
N SER A 123 -4.53 -13.33 20.04
CA SER A 123 -4.15 -13.58 21.43
C SER A 123 -2.92 -12.76 21.85
N ALA A 124 -2.72 -12.56 23.16
CA ALA A 124 -1.55 -11.83 23.66
C ALA A 124 -0.23 -12.42 23.18
N LYS A 125 -0.11 -13.75 23.13
CA LYS A 125 1.07 -14.46 22.64
C LYS A 125 1.31 -14.20 21.14
N ALA A 126 0.25 -14.23 20.33
CA ALA A 126 0.33 -13.97 18.90
C ALA A 126 0.68 -12.48 18.62
N LYS A 127 0.11 -11.54 19.39
CA LYS A 127 0.47 -10.11 19.31
C LYS A 127 1.94 -9.86 19.60
N ALA A 128 2.49 -10.47 20.66
CA ALA A 128 3.90 -10.33 21.01
C ALA A 128 4.81 -10.90 19.90
N ALA A 129 4.46 -12.07 19.34
CA ALA A 129 5.21 -12.68 18.24
C ALA A 129 5.12 -11.81 16.96
N PHE A 130 3.97 -11.24 16.67
CA PHE A 130 3.76 -10.32 15.55
C PHE A 130 4.59 -9.04 15.70
N GLN A 131 4.56 -8.39 16.87
CA GLN A 131 5.35 -7.19 17.13
C GLN A 131 6.84 -7.45 16.99
N LYS A 132 7.33 -8.60 17.52
CA LYS A 132 8.71 -9.01 17.34
C LYS A 132 9.08 -9.20 15.87
N ALA A 133 8.21 -9.79 15.07
CA ALA A 133 8.43 -9.97 13.63
C ALA A 133 8.47 -8.64 12.87
N LEU A 134 7.82 -7.59 13.34
CA LEU A 134 7.82 -6.26 12.73
C LEU A 134 9.01 -5.37 13.11
N GLN A 135 9.82 -5.75 14.07
CA GLN A 135 10.97 -4.92 14.51
C GLN A 135 11.90 -4.44 13.38
N PRO A 136 12.24 -5.25 12.36
CA PRO A 136 13.12 -4.80 11.28
C PRO A 136 12.45 -3.89 10.25
N VAL A 137 11.12 -3.78 10.23
CA VAL A 137 10.36 -3.06 9.18
C VAL A 137 10.80 -1.59 9.04
N ALA A 138 10.93 -0.85 10.13
CA ALA A 138 11.31 0.56 10.07
C ALA A 138 12.69 0.77 9.45
N ALA A 139 13.65 -0.09 9.79
CA ALA A 139 14.99 -0.05 9.21
C ALA A 139 14.97 -0.43 7.71
N GLN A 140 14.20 -1.44 7.33
CA GLN A 140 14.04 -1.86 5.94
C GLN A 140 13.37 -0.75 5.10
N GLN A 141 12.32 -0.12 5.60
CA GLN A 141 11.68 1.02 4.92
C GLN A 141 12.65 2.21 4.75
N LYS A 142 13.46 2.48 5.77
CA LYS A 142 14.50 3.52 5.69
C LYS A 142 15.55 3.19 4.63
N ALA A 143 16.01 1.94 4.56
CA ALA A 143 16.97 1.48 3.56
C ALA A 143 16.39 1.61 2.14
N ILE A 144 15.17 1.16 1.91
CA ILE A 144 14.46 1.26 0.62
C ILE A 144 14.31 2.73 0.19
N ASN A 145 13.94 3.63 1.10
CA ASN A 145 13.84 5.06 0.80
C ASN A 145 15.19 5.68 0.45
N ALA A 146 16.28 5.25 1.09
CA ALA A 146 17.63 5.67 0.74
C ALA A 146 18.03 5.16 -0.66
N ASP A 147 17.69 3.92 -1.00
CA ASP A 147 17.92 3.38 -2.33
C ASP A 147 17.13 4.11 -3.41
N LEU A 148 15.86 4.47 -3.14
CA LEU A 148 15.06 5.30 -4.04
C LEU A 148 15.69 6.69 -4.28
N ALA A 149 16.28 7.27 -3.25
CA ALA A 149 17.00 8.55 -3.39
C ALA A 149 18.30 8.37 -4.20
N ALA A 150 19.00 7.24 -4.03
CA ALA A 150 20.23 6.95 -4.77
C ALA A 150 20.02 6.84 -6.29
N PHE A 151 18.81 6.52 -6.76
CA PHE A 151 18.49 6.53 -8.18
C PHE A 151 18.60 7.93 -8.83
N ASP A 152 18.44 9.01 -8.07
CA ASP A 152 18.52 10.36 -8.62
C ASP A 152 19.93 10.73 -9.09
N THR A 153 20.94 10.12 -8.46
CA THR A 153 22.37 10.38 -8.75
C THR A 153 23.08 9.18 -9.38
N ALA A 154 22.35 8.05 -9.60
CA ALA A 154 22.97 6.87 -10.16
C ALA A 154 23.52 7.12 -11.57
N THR A 155 24.78 6.78 -11.82
CA THR A 155 25.39 6.78 -13.14
C THR A 155 25.05 5.50 -13.90
N LEU A 156 25.42 5.41 -15.17
CA LEU A 156 25.22 4.18 -15.95
C LEU A 156 25.89 2.98 -15.27
N ASP A 157 27.06 3.16 -14.72
CA ASP A 157 27.83 2.11 -14.04
C ASP A 157 27.21 1.71 -12.70
N THR A 158 26.61 2.65 -11.98
CA THR A 158 26.06 2.40 -10.64
C THR A 158 24.58 2.03 -10.65
N PHE A 159 23.86 2.33 -11.72
CA PHE A 159 22.40 2.11 -11.83
C PHE A 159 22.01 0.66 -11.55
N LYS A 160 22.73 -0.29 -12.14
CA LYS A 160 22.47 -1.72 -11.93
C LYS A 160 22.66 -2.12 -10.48
N ALA A 161 23.71 -1.62 -9.83
CA ALA A 161 23.98 -1.93 -8.42
C ALA A 161 22.90 -1.36 -7.49
N VAL A 162 22.48 -0.10 -7.72
CA VAL A 162 21.40 0.54 -6.96
C VAL A 162 20.09 -0.22 -7.15
N LYS A 163 19.76 -0.62 -8.40
CA LYS A 163 18.59 -1.44 -8.70
C LYS A 163 18.58 -2.76 -7.93
N THR A 164 19.68 -3.51 -8.02
CA THR A 164 19.80 -4.81 -7.34
C THR A 164 19.66 -4.66 -5.83
N LYS A 165 20.26 -3.61 -5.26
CA LYS A 165 20.15 -3.33 -3.82
C LYS A 165 18.71 -3.03 -3.41
N PHE A 166 18.01 -2.17 -4.14
CA PHE A 166 16.60 -1.88 -3.91
C PHE A 166 15.73 -3.15 -3.97
N GLU A 167 15.90 -3.96 -5.01
CA GLU A 167 15.14 -5.20 -5.19
C GLU A 167 15.38 -6.17 -4.02
N HIS A 168 16.62 -6.26 -3.54
CA HIS A 168 16.98 -7.05 -2.35
C HIS A 168 16.27 -6.51 -1.09
N ASP A 169 16.38 -5.23 -0.81
CA ASP A 169 15.81 -4.62 0.40
C ASP A 169 14.28 -4.67 0.39
N LEU A 170 13.65 -4.53 -0.79
CA LEU A 170 12.22 -4.72 -0.96
C LEU A 170 11.80 -6.19 -0.72
N ALA A 171 12.57 -7.15 -1.21
CA ALA A 171 12.32 -8.57 -0.95
C ALA A 171 12.41 -8.89 0.56
N LEU A 172 13.37 -8.32 1.27
CA LEU A 172 13.46 -8.44 2.73
C LEU A 172 12.20 -7.88 3.43
N LEU A 173 11.70 -6.73 3.01
CA LEU A 173 10.46 -6.15 3.56
C LEU A 173 9.24 -7.04 3.30
N LYS A 174 9.10 -7.56 2.08
CA LYS A 174 8.03 -8.49 1.70
C LYS A 174 8.09 -9.77 2.54
N ASN A 175 9.29 -10.34 2.73
CA ASN A 175 9.50 -11.54 3.55
C ASN A 175 9.18 -11.29 5.02
N THR A 176 9.60 -10.14 5.57
CA THR A 176 9.28 -9.73 6.94
C THR A 176 7.77 -9.58 7.13
N THR A 177 7.08 -8.96 6.17
CA THR A 177 5.62 -8.81 6.18
C THR A 177 4.92 -10.17 6.16
N HIS A 178 5.40 -11.09 5.31
CA HIS A 178 4.87 -12.47 5.26
C HIS A 178 5.11 -13.22 6.57
N ALA A 179 6.31 -13.13 7.13
CA ALA A 179 6.62 -13.74 8.43
C ALA A 179 5.77 -13.15 9.57
N ALA A 180 5.50 -11.85 9.56
CA ALA A 180 4.60 -11.21 10.52
C ALA A 180 3.16 -11.69 10.34
N LYS A 181 2.67 -11.80 9.10
CA LYS A 181 1.34 -12.33 8.78
C LYS A 181 1.15 -13.74 9.34
N SER A 182 2.15 -14.61 9.23
CA SER A 182 2.07 -15.99 9.73
C SER A 182 1.97 -16.12 11.26
N LYS A 183 2.17 -15.04 12.02
CA LYS A 183 2.00 -15.01 13.48
C LYS A 183 0.57 -14.65 13.90
N LEU A 184 -0.26 -14.22 12.95
CA LEU A 184 -1.66 -13.86 13.18
C LEU A 184 -2.57 -15.03 12.80
N PRO A 185 -3.75 -15.14 13.44
CA PRO A 185 -4.74 -16.13 13.03
C PRO A 185 -5.24 -15.83 11.60
N PRO A 186 -5.68 -16.84 10.87
CA PRO A 186 -6.22 -16.70 9.52
C PRO A 186 -7.46 -15.80 9.46
#